data_ca7a537e123d9cc0b2b03a24cdad77bb
#
_entry.id   ca7a537e123d9cc0b2b03a24cdad77bb
#
_cell.length_a   1.000
_cell.length_b   1.000
_cell.length_c   1.000
_cell.angle_alpha   90.00
_cell.angle_beta   90.00
_cell.angle_gamma   90.00
#
_symmetry.space_group_name_H-M   'P 1'
#
loop_
_entity.id
_entity.type
_entity.pdbx_description
1 polymer ?
#
loop_
_entity_poly.entity_id
_entity_poly.type
_entity_poly.pdbx_seq_one_letter_code
_entity_poly.pdbx_strand_id
1 'polypeptide(L)'
;MKKFIAGAASLMLCMGLHAQDFRINPSGYFENGGANVMVFSDVYPEGHQGGLTLVLNGDRRAANGDVRFEISQGQWQGLPKMRSRVVDEADNEIRVTLSYPDSAKHMAGFNPMIYPDFVFGYTIKVKGEKDYLVLTVDLDQPVPERFAGKLGFNLELVPSTLLGKPWIMDLSLIHISEPTRLDVI
;
A
#
# COMPACT_ATOMS: atom_id res chain seq x y z
N MET A 1 -52.10 -46.76 -23.65
CA MET A 1 -51.56 -45.88 -22.59
C MET A 1 -50.10 -45.64 -22.83
N LYS A 2 -49.73 -44.44 -23.37
CA LYS A 2 -48.35 -44.06 -23.64
C LYS A 2 -47.86 -43.21 -22.47
N LYS A 3 -46.82 -43.70 -21.78
CA LYS A 3 -46.13 -42.94 -20.69
C LYS A 3 -45.13 -42.00 -21.28
N PHE A 4 -45.35 -40.71 -21.09
CA PHE A 4 -44.33 -39.67 -21.37
C PHE A 4 -43.39 -39.58 -20.18
N ILE A 5 -42.11 -39.82 -20.39
CA ILE A 5 -41.02 -39.56 -19.46
C ILE A 5 -40.49 -38.16 -19.78
N ALA A 6 -40.76 -37.19 -18.90
CA ALA A 6 -40.19 -35.88 -18.99
C ALA A 6 -38.78 -35.90 -18.36
N GLY A 7 -37.77 -35.84 -19.21
CA GLY A 7 -36.39 -35.67 -18.76
C GLY A 7 -36.12 -34.23 -18.35
N ALA A 8 -35.88 -33.97 -17.08
CA ALA A 8 -35.39 -32.68 -16.58
C ALA A 8 -33.90 -32.58 -16.90
N ALA A 9 -33.52 -31.75 -17.89
CA ALA A 9 -32.12 -31.37 -18.12
C ALA A 9 -31.71 -30.32 -17.10
N SER A 10 -30.91 -30.72 -16.11
CA SER A 10 -30.31 -29.82 -15.15
C SER A 10 -29.13 -29.12 -15.83
N LEU A 11 -29.32 -27.84 -16.18
CA LEU A 11 -28.25 -26.99 -16.71
C LEU A 11 -27.36 -26.54 -15.53
N MET A 12 -26.26 -27.27 -15.29
CA MET A 12 -25.23 -26.84 -14.34
C MET A 12 -24.47 -25.66 -14.95
N LEU A 13 -24.85 -24.44 -14.54
CA LEU A 13 -24.10 -23.23 -14.87
C LEU A 13 -22.85 -23.23 -13.97
N CYS A 14 -21.75 -23.78 -14.47
CA CYS A 14 -20.43 -23.59 -13.87
C CYS A 14 -20.07 -22.11 -14.04
N MET A 15 -20.44 -21.26 -13.07
CA MET A 15 -19.82 -19.96 -12.93
C MET A 15 -18.35 -20.21 -12.54
N GLY A 16 -17.46 -20.15 -13.52
CA GLY A 16 -16.03 -20.12 -13.27
C GLY A 16 -15.76 -18.91 -12.40
N LEU A 17 -15.28 -19.13 -11.18
CA LEU A 17 -14.67 -18.11 -10.35
C LEU A 17 -13.39 -17.69 -11.08
N HIS A 18 -13.52 -16.75 -12.01
CA HIS A 18 -12.36 -16.07 -12.55
C HIS A 18 -11.86 -15.14 -11.44
N ALA A 19 -10.65 -15.35 -10.97
CA ALA A 19 -9.96 -14.35 -10.16
C ALA A 19 -10.03 -13.04 -10.97
N GLN A 20 -10.61 -12.02 -10.38
CA GLN A 20 -10.66 -10.71 -11.03
C GLN A 20 -9.26 -10.13 -11.03
N ASP A 21 -8.87 -9.50 -12.13
CA ASP A 21 -7.63 -8.75 -12.18
C ASP A 21 -7.74 -7.47 -11.35
N PHE A 22 -6.64 -7.03 -10.75
CA PHE A 22 -6.59 -5.67 -10.19
C PHE A 22 -6.75 -4.65 -11.30
N ARG A 23 -7.79 -3.82 -11.21
CA ARG A 23 -8.08 -2.76 -12.16
C ARG A 23 -8.34 -1.45 -11.46
N ILE A 24 -7.92 -0.37 -12.10
CA ILE A 24 -8.26 0.98 -11.67
C ILE A 24 -9.75 1.20 -11.93
N ASN A 25 -10.48 1.56 -10.89
CA ASN A 25 -11.90 1.87 -10.99
C ASN A 25 -12.13 3.36 -11.32
N PRO A 26 -13.37 3.78 -11.64
CA PRO A 26 -13.67 5.18 -11.95
C PRO A 26 -13.35 6.18 -10.83
N SER A 27 -13.17 5.72 -9.61
CA SER A 27 -12.75 6.55 -8.47
C SER A 27 -11.22 6.69 -8.36
N GLY A 28 -10.47 6.08 -9.28
CA GLY A 28 -9.02 6.24 -9.38
C GLY A 28 -8.22 5.47 -8.32
N TYR A 29 -8.69 4.29 -7.90
CA TYR A 29 -7.95 3.34 -7.07
C TYR A 29 -8.09 1.92 -7.62
N PHE A 30 -7.18 1.02 -7.24
CA PHE A 30 -7.24 -0.37 -7.65
C PHE A 30 -8.29 -1.16 -6.88
N GLU A 31 -9.02 -2.00 -7.59
CA GLU A 31 -10.04 -2.88 -7.04
C GLU A 31 -9.89 -4.31 -7.57
N ASN A 32 -10.04 -5.28 -6.68
CA ASN A 32 -10.11 -6.70 -7.01
C ASN A 32 -10.88 -7.45 -5.91
N GLY A 33 -12.11 -7.89 -6.21
CA GLY A 33 -12.85 -8.86 -5.38
C GLY A 33 -12.98 -8.53 -3.89
N GLY A 34 -13.10 -7.25 -3.52
CA GLY A 34 -13.17 -6.79 -2.12
C GLY A 34 -11.84 -6.24 -1.57
N ALA A 35 -10.75 -6.38 -2.32
CA ALA A 35 -9.51 -5.68 -2.05
C ALA A 35 -9.49 -4.35 -2.80
N ASN A 36 -9.25 -3.25 -2.08
CA ASN A 36 -9.12 -1.91 -2.63
C ASN A 36 -7.76 -1.35 -2.23
N VAL A 37 -7.02 -0.80 -3.19
CA VAL A 37 -5.73 -0.18 -2.93
C VAL A 37 -5.74 1.26 -3.42
N MET A 38 -5.73 2.18 -2.46
CA MET A 38 -5.62 3.60 -2.70
C MET A 38 -4.16 4.00 -2.75
N VAL A 39 -3.79 4.82 -3.74
CA VAL A 39 -2.43 5.28 -3.93
C VAL A 39 -2.44 6.81 -3.86
N PHE A 40 -2.06 7.37 -2.71
CA PHE A 40 -2.01 8.81 -2.45
C PHE A 40 -3.31 9.56 -2.82
N SER A 41 -4.45 8.91 -2.59
CA SER A 41 -5.77 9.49 -2.84
C SER A 41 -6.53 9.83 -1.57
N ASP A 42 -6.02 9.43 -0.40
CA ASP A 42 -6.53 9.80 0.91
C ASP A 42 -5.66 10.90 1.55
N VAL A 43 -6.28 11.71 2.38
CA VAL A 43 -5.62 12.81 3.11
C VAL A 43 -5.98 12.70 4.58
N TYR A 44 -4.97 12.70 5.43
CA TYR A 44 -5.17 12.70 6.88
C TYR A 44 -5.66 14.06 7.37
N PRO A 45 -6.32 14.11 8.55
CA PRO A 45 -6.82 15.38 9.12
C PRO A 45 -5.75 16.45 9.28
N GLU A 46 -4.48 16.04 9.47
CA GLU A 46 -3.32 16.93 9.57
C GLU A 46 -2.90 17.52 8.21
N GLY A 47 -3.60 17.16 7.13
CA GLY A 47 -3.36 17.69 5.80
C GLY A 47 -2.15 17.10 5.08
N HIS A 48 -1.73 15.88 5.42
CA HIS A 48 -0.75 15.14 4.64
C HIS A 48 -1.39 13.95 3.89
N GLN A 49 -0.71 13.47 2.86
CA GLN A 49 -1.17 12.32 2.10
C GLN A 49 -1.01 11.03 2.92
N GLY A 50 -1.98 10.13 2.80
CA GLY A 50 -1.98 8.84 3.46
C GLY A 50 -1.08 7.78 2.84
N GLY A 51 -0.46 8.08 1.70
CA GLY A 51 0.37 7.13 0.99
C GLY A 51 -0.43 6.01 0.34
N LEU A 52 0.14 4.79 0.35
CA LEU A 52 -0.55 3.60 -0.11
C LEU A 52 -1.37 3.01 1.04
N THR A 53 -2.66 2.77 0.78
CA THR A 53 -3.61 2.22 1.76
C THR A 53 -4.27 0.97 1.19
N LEU A 54 -4.28 -0.11 1.96
CA LEU A 54 -4.98 -1.36 1.61
C LEU A 54 -6.22 -1.52 2.48
N VAL A 55 -7.35 -1.68 1.83
CA VAL A 55 -8.64 -2.04 2.43
C VAL A 55 -9.06 -3.40 1.91
N LEU A 56 -9.43 -4.32 2.78
CA LEU A 56 -9.91 -5.64 2.43
C LEU A 56 -11.27 -5.89 3.07
N ASN A 57 -12.29 -6.08 2.25
CA ASN A 57 -13.69 -6.29 2.68
C ASN A 57 -14.20 -5.18 3.62
N GLY A 58 -13.85 -3.92 3.32
CA GLY A 58 -14.24 -2.76 4.11
C GLY A 58 -13.33 -2.44 5.30
N ASP A 59 -12.42 -3.33 5.67
CA ASP A 59 -11.47 -3.11 6.77
C ASP A 59 -10.11 -2.64 6.27
N ARG A 60 -9.60 -1.55 6.83
CA ARG A 60 -8.23 -1.10 6.57
C ARG A 60 -7.24 -2.11 7.14
N ARG A 61 -6.39 -2.66 6.29
CA ARG A 61 -5.36 -3.66 6.63
C ARG A 61 -3.97 -3.07 6.71
N ALA A 62 -3.70 -2.08 5.87
CA ALA A 62 -2.44 -1.36 5.86
C ALA A 62 -2.66 0.09 5.45
N ALA A 63 -1.76 0.98 5.84
CA ALA A 63 -1.78 2.40 5.51
C ALA A 63 -0.36 2.98 5.51
N ASN A 64 -0.24 4.27 5.20
CA ASN A 64 1.00 5.02 5.23
C ASN A 64 2.13 4.41 4.39
N GLY A 65 1.75 3.74 3.28
CA GLY A 65 2.73 3.19 2.34
C GLY A 65 3.47 4.28 1.60
N ASP A 66 4.69 4.58 2.03
CA ASP A 66 5.52 5.64 1.49
C ASP A 66 7.00 5.39 1.79
N VAL A 67 7.87 6.18 1.17
CA VAL A 67 9.30 6.19 1.50
C VAL A 67 9.49 6.84 2.85
N ARG A 68 10.14 6.12 3.75
CA ARG A 68 10.56 6.62 5.06
C ARG A 68 12.06 6.82 5.12
N PHE A 69 12.44 7.91 5.77
CA PHE A 69 13.83 8.24 6.03
C PHE A 69 14.04 8.44 7.53
N GLU A 70 14.55 7.41 8.20
CA GLU A 70 14.80 7.39 9.64
C GLU A 70 16.29 7.36 9.94
N ILE A 71 16.84 8.46 10.42
CA ILE A 71 18.24 8.52 10.87
C ILE A 71 18.41 8.03 12.31
N SER A 72 17.34 8.10 13.11
CA SER A 72 17.28 7.63 14.49
C SER A 72 16.01 6.83 14.72
N GLN A 73 16.10 5.77 15.50
CA GLN A 73 14.95 4.93 15.80
C GLN A 73 13.87 5.72 16.55
N GLY A 74 12.61 5.58 16.11
CA GLY A 74 11.47 6.21 16.74
C GLY A 74 11.36 7.72 16.52
N GLN A 75 12.12 8.30 15.60
CA GLN A 75 11.96 9.71 15.23
C GLN A 75 10.65 9.94 14.47
N TRP A 76 10.09 11.12 14.62
CA TRP A 76 8.99 11.57 13.79
C TRP A 76 9.44 11.77 12.35
N GLN A 77 8.61 11.25 11.43
CA GLN A 77 8.93 11.31 10.03
C GLN A 77 8.75 12.71 9.45
N GLY A 78 9.74 13.17 8.68
CA GLY A 78 9.54 14.29 7.79
C GLY A 78 8.50 13.94 6.73
N LEU A 79 7.63 14.90 6.41
CA LEU A 79 6.60 14.69 5.40
C LEU A 79 7.14 15.04 4.01
N PRO A 80 6.86 14.23 2.99
CA PRO A 80 7.12 14.58 1.61
C PRO A 80 6.04 15.52 1.09
N LYS A 81 6.36 16.23 0.02
CA LYS A 81 5.41 17.03 -0.76
C LYS A 81 5.05 16.31 -2.04
N MET A 82 3.79 15.97 -2.20
CA MET A 82 3.30 15.46 -3.47
C MET A 82 3.39 16.54 -4.54
N ARG A 83 4.04 16.21 -5.67
CA ARG A 83 4.22 17.08 -6.83
C ARG A 83 3.18 16.79 -7.91
N SER A 84 2.92 15.52 -8.15
CA SER A 84 1.92 15.08 -9.11
C SER A 84 1.40 13.70 -8.77
N ARG A 85 0.16 13.43 -9.17
CA ARG A 85 -0.44 12.10 -9.17
C ARG A 85 -1.10 11.90 -10.54
N VAL A 86 -0.73 10.84 -11.23
CA VAL A 86 -1.25 10.50 -12.56
C VAL A 86 -1.89 9.12 -12.46
N VAL A 87 -3.12 9.01 -12.96
CA VAL A 87 -3.85 7.76 -13.11
C VAL A 87 -3.86 7.42 -14.59
N ASP A 88 -3.22 6.34 -14.95
CA ASP A 88 -3.16 5.83 -16.32
C ASP A 88 -4.00 4.55 -16.40
N GLU A 89 -5.25 4.71 -16.83
CA GLU A 89 -6.18 3.57 -16.96
C GLU A 89 -5.77 2.62 -18.09
N ALA A 90 -5.11 3.15 -19.13
CA ALA A 90 -4.69 2.34 -20.27
C ALA A 90 -3.59 1.35 -19.90
N ASP A 91 -2.61 1.81 -19.15
CA ASP A 91 -1.51 0.99 -18.63
C ASP A 91 -1.83 0.36 -17.28
N ASN A 92 -3.01 0.63 -16.71
CA ASN A 92 -3.43 0.18 -15.40
C ASN A 92 -2.40 0.53 -14.30
N GLU A 93 -1.90 1.77 -14.33
CA GLU A 93 -0.82 2.28 -13.48
C GLU A 93 -1.22 3.60 -12.79
N ILE A 94 -0.88 3.74 -11.51
CA ILE A 94 -0.92 5.00 -10.78
C ILE A 94 0.52 5.40 -10.44
N ARG A 95 0.88 6.63 -10.84
CA ARG A 95 2.22 7.20 -10.63
C ARG A 95 2.14 8.43 -9.76
N VAL A 96 2.93 8.48 -8.72
CA VAL A 96 2.99 9.62 -7.79
C VAL A 96 4.41 10.10 -7.66
N THR A 97 4.65 11.39 -7.95
CA THR A 97 5.95 12.02 -7.82
C THR A 97 5.95 12.90 -6.57
N LEU A 98 6.94 12.71 -5.74
CA LEU A 98 7.10 13.40 -4.45
C LEU A 98 8.48 14.02 -4.33
N SER A 99 8.60 15.01 -3.46
CA SER A 99 9.88 15.58 -3.04
C SER A 99 9.96 15.59 -1.53
N TYR A 100 11.13 15.27 -1.00
CA TYR A 100 11.38 15.23 0.43
C TYR A 100 12.51 16.20 0.82
N PRO A 101 12.35 16.93 1.92
CA PRO A 101 11.15 17.08 2.74
C PRO A 101 10.18 18.13 2.18
N ASP A 102 8.94 18.18 2.72
CA ASP A 102 8.07 19.33 2.51
C ASP A 102 8.47 20.46 3.47
N SER A 103 9.24 21.41 2.96
CA SER A 103 9.73 22.55 3.75
C SER A 103 8.62 23.43 4.34
N ALA A 104 7.43 23.43 3.76
CA ALA A 104 6.28 24.17 4.26
C ALA A 104 5.70 23.56 5.55
N LYS A 105 5.96 22.26 5.80
CA LYS A 105 5.49 21.50 6.97
C LYS A 105 6.57 21.25 8.00
N HIS A 106 7.74 21.84 7.83
CA HIS A 106 8.91 21.65 8.67
C HIS A 106 8.66 21.88 10.17
N MET A 107 7.82 22.85 10.52
CA MET A 107 7.48 23.19 11.91
C MET A 107 6.09 22.70 12.32
N ALA A 108 5.36 22.01 11.43
CA ALA A 108 4.04 21.52 11.75
C ALA A 108 4.16 20.17 12.47
N GLY A 109 3.71 20.13 13.72
CA GLY A 109 3.67 18.91 14.49
C GLY A 109 3.87 19.15 15.98
N PHE A 110 3.49 18.14 16.75
CA PHE A 110 3.57 18.17 18.22
C PHE A 110 5.02 18.05 18.72
N ASN A 111 5.88 17.39 17.96
CA ASN A 111 7.30 17.24 18.23
C ASN A 111 8.14 17.84 17.11
N PRO A 112 9.32 18.39 17.41
CA PRO A 112 10.22 18.86 16.37
C PRO A 112 10.63 17.69 15.49
N MET A 113 10.35 17.81 14.19
CA MET A 113 10.82 16.83 13.20
C MET A 113 12.31 17.01 13.00
N ILE A 114 13.02 15.88 12.93
CA ILE A 114 14.43 15.87 12.56
C ILE A 114 14.50 15.75 11.06
N TYR A 115 15.02 16.77 10.41
CA TYR A 115 15.26 16.76 8.97
C TYR A 115 16.73 16.45 8.70
N PRO A 116 17.05 15.28 8.15
CA PRO A 116 18.42 15.00 7.75
C PRO A 116 18.82 15.89 6.58
N ASP A 117 20.13 16.16 6.49
CA ASP A 117 20.71 16.93 5.40
C ASP A 117 20.77 16.07 4.11
N PHE A 118 19.61 15.78 3.58
CA PHE A 118 19.40 15.05 2.33
C PHE A 118 18.04 15.38 1.75
N VAL A 119 18.06 16.12 0.66
CA VAL A 119 16.87 16.51 -0.11
C VAL A 119 16.85 15.66 -1.38
N PHE A 120 15.74 15.01 -1.67
CA PHE A 120 15.59 14.14 -2.84
C PHE A 120 14.16 14.14 -3.37
N GLY A 121 14.01 13.79 -4.63
CA GLY A 121 12.74 13.45 -5.24
C GLY A 121 12.62 11.95 -5.45
N TYR A 122 11.40 11.47 -5.51
CA TYR A 122 11.14 10.07 -5.83
C TYR A 122 9.78 9.90 -6.49
N THR A 123 9.64 8.77 -7.18
CA THR A 123 8.39 8.40 -7.82
C THR A 123 7.99 7.02 -7.34
N ILE A 124 6.75 6.90 -6.85
CA ILE A 124 6.11 5.63 -6.56
C ILE A 124 5.20 5.30 -7.73
N LYS A 125 5.40 4.12 -8.32
CA LYS A 125 4.57 3.56 -9.38
C LYS A 125 3.88 2.32 -8.84
N VAL A 126 2.58 2.24 -9.00
CA VAL A 126 1.81 1.05 -8.65
C VAL A 126 1.09 0.61 -9.91
N LYS A 127 1.35 -0.61 -10.34
CA LYS A 127 0.74 -1.21 -11.52
C LYS A 127 -0.09 -2.43 -11.16
N GLY A 128 -1.33 -2.46 -11.63
CA GLY A 128 -2.21 -3.62 -11.50
C GLY A 128 -1.87 -4.64 -12.58
N GLU A 129 -1.50 -5.83 -12.14
CA GLU A 129 -1.35 -7.00 -12.99
C GLU A 129 -2.60 -7.89 -12.82
N LYS A 130 -2.46 -9.18 -12.82
CA LYS A 130 -3.60 -10.10 -12.65
C LYS A 130 -4.19 -10.00 -11.24
N ASP A 131 -3.68 -10.82 -10.33
CA ASP A 131 -4.11 -10.96 -8.95
C ASP A 131 -3.17 -10.29 -7.94
N TYR A 132 -2.24 -9.46 -8.43
CA TYR A 132 -1.26 -8.74 -7.62
C TYR A 132 -0.99 -7.32 -8.15
N LEU A 133 -0.36 -6.53 -7.32
CA LEU A 133 0.16 -5.20 -7.66
C LEU A 133 1.68 -5.21 -7.66
N VAL A 134 2.26 -4.54 -8.64
CA VAL A 134 3.70 -4.27 -8.68
C VAL A 134 3.91 -2.85 -8.18
N LEU A 135 4.71 -2.71 -7.12
CA LEU A 135 5.11 -1.43 -6.58
C LEU A 135 6.59 -1.19 -6.89
N THR A 136 6.88 -0.05 -7.47
CA THR A 136 8.24 0.39 -7.80
C THR A 136 8.48 1.76 -7.17
N VAL A 137 9.67 1.93 -6.58
CA VAL A 137 10.12 3.21 -6.04
C VAL A 137 11.39 3.61 -6.78
N ASP A 138 11.33 4.73 -7.47
CA ASP A 138 12.47 5.31 -8.18
C ASP A 138 12.93 6.58 -7.45
N LEU A 139 14.18 6.61 -7.00
CA LEU A 139 14.80 7.81 -6.44
C LEU A 139 15.45 8.60 -7.57
N ASP A 140 15.39 9.93 -7.50
CA ASP A 140 16.02 10.83 -8.49
C ASP A 140 17.55 10.90 -8.35
N GLN A 141 18.07 10.42 -7.23
CA GLN A 141 19.51 10.39 -6.94
C GLN A 141 19.89 9.24 -6.00
N PRO A 142 21.13 8.79 -6.00
CA PRO A 142 21.60 7.73 -5.10
C PRO A 142 21.57 8.19 -3.65
N VAL A 143 21.25 7.26 -2.75
CA VAL A 143 21.31 7.51 -1.31
C VAL A 143 22.77 7.63 -0.87
N PRO A 144 23.17 8.71 -0.20
CA PRO A 144 24.52 8.83 0.35
C PRO A 144 24.85 7.67 1.30
N GLU A 145 26.07 7.18 1.29
CA GLU A 145 26.49 6.00 2.07
C GLU A 145 26.19 6.15 3.58
N ARG A 146 26.36 7.37 4.14
CA ARG A 146 26.02 7.65 5.55
C ARG A 146 24.57 7.40 5.91
N PHE A 147 23.68 7.29 4.92
CA PHE A 147 22.26 7.01 5.06
C PHE A 147 21.85 5.62 4.55
N ALA A 148 22.82 4.80 4.18
CA ALA A 148 22.53 3.41 3.79
C ALA A 148 21.80 2.67 4.91
N GLY A 149 20.73 1.96 4.55
CA GLY A 149 19.85 1.25 5.49
C GLY A 149 18.92 2.14 6.32
N LYS A 150 18.90 3.47 6.08
CA LYS A 150 18.04 4.43 6.81
C LYS A 150 16.89 4.97 5.97
N LEU A 151 16.84 4.64 4.71
CA LEU A 151 15.80 5.03 3.78
C LEU A 151 15.23 3.78 3.11
N GLY A 152 13.91 3.67 3.05
CA GLY A 152 13.23 2.56 2.42
C GLY A 152 11.73 2.76 2.33
N PHE A 153 11.06 1.92 1.53
CA PHE A 153 9.60 1.91 1.49
C PHE A 153 9.05 1.24 2.74
N ASN A 154 8.11 1.90 3.38
CA ASN A 154 7.43 1.42 4.58
C ASN A 154 5.94 1.28 4.31
N LEU A 155 5.33 0.25 4.87
CA LEU A 155 3.88 0.05 4.88
C LEU A 155 3.46 -0.36 6.28
N GLU A 156 2.61 0.43 6.91
CA GLU A 156 2.12 0.18 8.25
C GLU A 156 0.96 -0.81 8.21
N LEU A 157 1.16 -1.97 8.80
CA LEU A 157 0.11 -2.98 8.94
C LEU A 157 -0.74 -2.70 10.19
N VAL A 158 -2.04 -2.95 10.11
CA VAL A 158 -2.95 -2.81 11.26
C VAL A 158 -2.91 -4.11 12.09
N PRO A 159 -2.26 -4.12 13.26
CA PRO A 159 -1.98 -5.35 14.01
C PRO A 159 -3.22 -6.15 14.38
N SER A 160 -4.30 -5.49 14.79
CA SER A 160 -5.55 -6.16 15.18
C SER A 160 -6.17 -7.01 14.07
N THR A 161 -5.83 -6.74 12.81
CA THR A 161 -6.35 -7.49 11.67
C THR A 161 -5.48 -8.70 11.31
N LEU A 162 -4.28 -8.80 11.87
CA LEU A 162 -3.27 -9.82 11.58
C LEU A 162 -3.11 -10.83 12.72
N LEU A 163 -3.55 -10.48 13.94
CA LEU A 163 -3.43 -11.37 15.11
C LEU A 163 -4.07 -12.74 14.85
N GLY A 164 -3.33 -13.79 15.14
CA GLY A 164 -3.75 -15.17 14.97
C GLY A 164 -3.89 -15.64 13.53
N LYS A 165 -3.42 -14.85 12.55
CA LYS A 165 -3.48 -15.22 11.13
C LYS A 165 -2.08 -15.51 10.60
N PRO A 166 -1.93 -16.55 9.78
CA PRO A 166 -0.69 -16.78 9.04
C PRO A 166 -0.57 -15.77 7.90
N TRP A 167 0.64 -15.39 7.57
CA TRP A 167 0.97 -14.61 6.40
C TRP A 167 2.32 -15.02 5.83
N ILE A 168 2.56 -14.69 4.58
CA ILE A 168 3.78 -15.08 3.86
C ILE A 168 4.55 -13.81 3.51
N MET A 169 5.83 -13.82 3.85
CA MET A 169 6.80 -12.81 3.43
C MET A 169 8.04 -13.53 2.88
N ASP A 170 8.53 -13.11 1.74
CA ASP A 170 9.67 -13.74 1.06
C ASP A 170 9.53 -15.27 0.90
N LEU A 171 8.29 -15.71 0.60
CA LEU A 171 7.91 -17.14 0.52
C LEU A 171 8.06 -17.92 1.85
N SER A 172 8.35 -17.25 2.95
CA SER A 172 8.35 -17.81 4.29
C SER A 172 7.00 -17.62 4.97
N LEU A 173 6.48 -18.69 5.56
CA LEU A 173 5.25 -18.62 6.35
C LEU A 173 5.56 -18.03 7.73
N ILE A 174 4.89 -16.94 8.06
CA ILE A 174 5.03 -16.24 9.35
C ILE A 174 3.72 -16.35 10.11
N HIS A 175 3.81 -16.70 11.40
CA HIS A 175 2.68 -16.74 12.32
C HIS A 175 2.84 -15.66 13.38
N ILE A 176 1.84 -14.78 13.51
CA ILE A 176 1.75 -13.84 14.62
C ILE A 176 0.77 -14.44 15.61
N SER A 177 1.27 -15.15 16.63
CA SER A 177 0.44 -15.80 17.65
C SER A 177 0.08 -14.88 18.82
N GLU A 178 0.97 -13.94 19.18
CA GLU A 178 0.76 -12.95 20.23
C GLU A 178 1.63 -11.71 19.93
N PRO A 179 1.29 -10.52 20.48
CA PRO A 179 2.21 -9.40 20.44
C PRO A 179 3.47 -9.81 21.20
N THR A 180 4.56 -9.98 20.49
CA THR A 180 5.85 -10.26 21.08
C THR A 180 6.16 -9.12 22.03
N ARG A 181 6.18 -9.40 23.32
CA ARG A 181 6.69 -8.48 24.32
C ARG A 181 8.16 -8.29 24.00
N LEU A 182 8.51 -7.14 23.45
CA LEU A 182 9.91 -6.76 23.34
C LEU A 182 10.40 -6.58 24.78
N ASP A 183 11.05 -7.62 25.30
CA ASP A 183 11.85 -7.46 26.50
C ASP A 183 13.00 -6.53 26.12
N VAL A 184 12.86 -5.28 26.55
CA VAL A 184 13.94 -4.30 26.45
C VAL A 184 15.00 -4.74 27.45
N ILE A 185 16.12 -5.25 26.91
CA ILE A 185 17.36 -5.48 27.67
C ILE A 185 18.10 -4.17 27.77
#